data_29f29e71b01b08dd53ad52b42cf3f213
#
_entry.id   29f29e71b01b08dd53ad52b42cf3f213
#
_cell.length_a   1.000
_cell.length_b   1.000
_cell.length_c   1.000
_cell.angle_alpha   90.00
_cell.angle_beta   90.00
_cell.angle_gamma   90.00
#
_symmetry.space_group_name_H-M   'P 1'
#
loop_
_entity.id
_entity.type
_entity.pdbx_description
1 polymer ?
#
loop_
_entity_poly.entity_id
_entity_poly.type
_entity_poly.pdbx_seq_one_letter_code
_entity_poly.pdbx_strand_id
1 'polypeptide(L)'
;RPGREVEEGGKTEWRPVTTDIRSLQAGGDFVDEVTPGGLLGVGTGLDPSVTKGDALAGQVAGPPGSLPPTREEFTMDVDLLERIVGDDGGEVEEISTGEPLMLTIGTATTVGSVTSARDGECEVALKRPVCAAAGAKIAINRRVGARWRLIGVGTLRG
;
A
#
# COMPACT_ATOMS: atom_id res chain seq x y z
N ARG A 1 2.49 -1.12 5.23
CA ARG A 1 3.76 -1.70 5.74
C ARG A 1 3.43 -3.06 6.31
N PRO A 2 4.15 -4.11 5.98
CA PRO A 2 3.90 -5.42 6.55
C PRO A 2 4.58 -5.55 7.93
N GLY A 3 3.88 -5.16 8.98
CA GLY A 3 4.40 -5.22 10.32
C GLY A 3 5.38 -4.10 10.67
N ARG A 4 6.45 -4.41 11.33
CA ARG A 4 7.47 -3.45 11.73
C ARG A 4 8.82 -3.75 11.07
N GLU A 5 9.54 -2.69 10.78
CA GLU A 5 10.91 -2.74 10.29
C GLU A 5 11.86 -3.18 11.42
N VAL A 6 12.66 -4.20 11.16
CA VAL A 6 13.67 -4.73 12.09
C VAL A 6 15.00 -4.76 11.38
N GLU A 7 16.01 -4.17 11.99
CA GLU A 7 17.37 -4.22 11.50
C GLU A 7 18.11 -5.39 12.18
N GLU A 8 18.52 -6.38 11.38
CA GLU A 8 19.25 -7.54 11.86
C GLU A 8 20.45 -7.82 10.93
N GLY A 9 21.66 -7.81 11.48
CA GLY A 9 22.87 -8.06 10.72
C GLY A 9 23.17 -7.05 9.60
N GLY A 10 22.71 -5.79 9.72
CA GLY A 10 22.88 -4.75 8.69
C GLY A 10 21.90 -4.86 7.52
N LYS A 11 20.90 -5.73 7.63
CA LYS A 11 19.79 -5.83 6.69
C LYS A 11 18.50 -5.39 7.36
N THR A 12 17.70 -4.65 6.62
CA THR A 12 16.36 -4.25 7.03
C THR A 12 15.36 -5.32 6.60
N GLU A 13 14.65 -5.89 7.55
CA GLU A 13 13.56 -6.84 7.30
C GLU A 13 12.23 -6.32 7.85
N TRP A 14 11.15 -6.64 7.17
CA TRP A 14 9.80 -6.36 7.64
C TRP A 14 9.20 -7.60 8.27
N ARG A 15 8.88 -7.53 9.58
CA ARG A 15 8.30 -8.66 10.31
C ARG A 15 6.86 -8.37 10.71
N PRO A 16 5.92 -9.30 10.47
CA PRO A 16 4.56 -9.20 10.95
C PRO A 16 4.52 -8.98 12.47
N VAL A 17 3.59 -8.16 12.92
CA VAL A 17 3.35 -7.95 14.34
C VAL A 17 2.10 -8.73 14.74
N THR A 18 2.22 -9.60 15.73
CA THR A 18 1.11 -10.38 16.26
C THR A 18 0.72 -9.85 17.64
N THR A 19 -0.58 -9.74 17.90
CA THR A 19 -1.12 -9.28 19.18
C THR A 19 -2.51 -9.83 19.40
N ASP A 20 -2.97 -9.80 20.66
CA ASP A 20 -4.35 -10.09 21.01
C ASP A 20 -5.18 -8.81 20.97
N ILE A 21 -6.43 -8.93 20.51
CA ILE A 21 -7.43 -7.86 20.63
C ILE A 21 -7.93 -7.88 22.08
N ARG A 22 -7.79 -6.74 22.77
CA ARG A 22 -8.20 -6.56 24.17
C ARG A 22 -9.52 -5.83 24.31
N SER A 23 -9.83 -4.95 23.37
CA SER A 23 -11.09 -4.20 23.36
C SER A 23 -11.43 -3.73 21.96
N LEU A 24 -12.71 -3.52 21.72
CA LEU A 24 -13.24 -2.92 20.50
C LEU A 24 -14.09 -1.70 20.89
N GLN A 25 -14.00 -0.64 20.09
CA GLN A 25 -14.82 0.56 20.23
C GLN A 25 -15.43 0.95 18.89
N ALA A 26 -16.71 1.28 18.91
CA ALA A 26 -17.43 1.81 17.77
C ALA A 26 -18.38 2.93 18.24
N GLY A 27 -18.37 4.09 17.55
CA GLY A 27 -19.25 5.20 17.92
C GLY A 27 -18.99 5.82 19.30
N GLY A 28 -17.83 5.54 19.92
CA GLY A 28 -17.46 6.02 21.25
C GLY A 28 -17.73 5.01 22.39
N ASP A 29 -18.46 3.92 22.13
CA ASP A 29 -18.80 2.90 23.11
C ASP A 29 -17.93 1.64 22.93
N PHE A 30 -17.70 0.92 24.04
CA PHE A 30 -17.10 -0.42 23.98
C PHE A 30 -18.14 -1.42 23.47
N VAL A 31 -17.71 -2.29 22.55
CA VAL A 31 -18.56 -3.31 21.93
C VAL A 31 -17.85 -4.66 21.90
N ASP A 32 -18.62 -5.75 21.88
CA ASP A 32 -18.07 -7.11 21.83
C ASP A 32 -17.76 -7.55 20.38
N GLU A 33 -18.47 -6.98 19.40
CA GLU A 33 -18.34 -7.33 18.01
C GLU A 33 -18.43 -6.11 17.11
N VAL A 34 -17.69 -6.11 16.00
CA VAL A 34 -17.74 -5.07 14.97
C VAL A 34 -17.83 -5.70 13.57
N THR A 35 -18.55 -5.01 12.68
CA THR A 35 -18.62 -5.37 11.25
C THR A 35 -17.76 -4.42 10.44
N PRO A 36 -17.32 -4.81 9.22
CA PRO A 36 -16.58 -3.93 8.33
C PRO A 36 -17.33 -2.63 8.02
N GLY A 37 -16.65 -1.50 8.15
CA GLY A 37 -17.17 -0.16 7.86
C GLY A 37 -17.05 0.79 9.05
N GLY A 38 -16.99 2.10 8.77
CA GLY A 38 -16.87 3.14 9.78
C GLY A 38 -15.49 3.22 10.45
N LEU A 39 -15.43 4.02 11.53
CA LEU A 39 -14.25 4.20 12.35
C LEU A 39 -14.32 3.30 13.57
N LEU A 40 -13.32 2.45 13.73
CA LEU A 40 -13.23 1.50 14.83
C LEU A 40 -11.96 1.74 15.65
N GLY A 41 -12.08 1.67 16.98
CA GLY A 41 -10.96 1.61 17.90
C GLY A 41 -10.67 0.14 18.23
N VAL A 42 -9.41 -0.28 18.08
CA VAL A 42 -8.97 -1.64 18.42
C VAL A 42 -7.88 -1.53 19.47
N GLY A 43 -8.21 -1.90 20.71
CA GLY A 43 -7.25 -2.02 21.79
C GLY A 43 -6.44 -3.31 21.67
N THR A 44 -5.13 -3.20 21.67
CA THR A 44 -4.21 -4.33 21.51
C THR A 44 -3.24 -4.45 22.69
N GLY A 45 -2.49 -5.54 22.74
CA GLY A 45 -1.38 -5.73 23.67
C GLY A 45 -0.04 -5.17 23.19
N LEU A 46 -0.02 -4.44 22.07
CA LEU A 46 1.22 -3.88 21.51
C LEU A 46 1.79 -2.76 22.40
N ASP A 47 3.10 -2.62 22.37
CA ASP A 47 3.76 -1.46 22.95
C ASP A 47 3.26 -0.19 22.21
N PRO A 48 2.87 0.87 22.97
CA PRO A 48 2.37 2.11 22.36
C PRO A 48 3.33 2.75 21.35
N SER A 49 4.62 2.51 21.44
CA SER A 49 5.61 2.99 20.47
C SER A 49 5.39 2.44 19.06
N VAL A 50 4.80 1.25 18.94
CA VAL A 50 4.50 0.60 17.65
C VAL A 50 3.33 1.26 16.93
N THR A 51 2.39 1.83 17.68
CA THR A 51 1.17 2.45 17.14
C THR A 51 1.23 3.97 17.05
N LYS A 52 2.25 4.58 17.68
CA LYS A 52 2.42 6.03 17.74
C LYS A 52 2.80 6.63 16.39
N GLY A 53 2.25 7.81 16.08
CA GLY A 53 2.62 8.59 14.91
C GLY A 53 2.28 7.91 13.59
N ASP A 54 1.12 7.27 13.51
CA ASP A 54 0.62 6.57 12.32
C ASP A 54 1.58 5.47 11.79
N ALA A 55 2.40 4.89 12.67
CA ALA A 55 3.39 3.88 12.29
C ALA A 55 2.77 2.64 11.63
N LEU A 56 1.51 2.33 11.94
CA LEU A 56 0.75 1.24 11.34
C LEU A 56 -0.20 1.69 10.20
N ALA A 57 -0.17 2.96 9.79
CA ALA A 57 -1.01 3.42 8.68
C ALA A 57 -0.67 2.66 7.37
N GLY A 58 -1.71 2.22 6.66
CA GLY A 58 -1.57 1.42 5.44
C GLY A 58 -1.27 -0.07 5.68
N GLN A 59 -1.30 -0.53 6.93
CA GLN A 59 -1.13 -1.94 7.27
C GLN A 59 -2.44 -2.72 7.06
N VAL A 60 -2.31 -4.03 6.89
CA VAL A 60 -3.44 -4.97 6.84
C VAL A 60 -3.43 -5.82 8.10
N ALA A 61 -4.57 -5.93 8.75
CA ALA A 61 -4.77 -6.80 9.91
C ALA A 61 -5.69 -7.96 9.56
N GLY A 62 -5.44 -9.11 10.13
CA GLY A 62 -6.25 -10.32 9.96
C GLY A 62 -5.77 -11.44 10.87
N PRO A 63 -6.47 -12.58 10.88
CA PRO A 63 -6.03 -13.76 11.61
C PRO A 63 -4.63 -14.20 11.21
N PRO A 64 -3.82 -14.75 12.13
CA PRO A 64 -2.50 -15.27 11.80
C PRO A 64 -2.55 -16.25 10.62
N GLY A 65 -1.66 -16.04 9.65
CA GLY A 65 -1.57 -16.87 8.44
C GLY A 65 -2.58 -16.56 7.32
N SER A 66 -3.51 -15.63 7.51
CA SER A 66 -4.52 -15.26 6.49
C SER A 66 -4.16 -14.03 5.67
N LEU A 67 -3.08 -13.33 6.01
CA LEU A 67 -2.72 -12.09 5.34
C LEU A 67 -2.14 -12.36 3.94
N PRO A 68 -2.41 -11.47 2.96
CA PRO A 68 -1.76 -11.51 1.67
C PRO A 68 -0.24 -11.43 1.80
N PRO A 69 0.52 -11.92 0.81
CA PRO A 69 1.96 -11.87 0.85
C PRO A 69 2.49 -10.42 0.89
N THR A 70 3.63 -10.26 1.54
CA THR A 70 4.43 -9.04 1.47
C THR A 70 5.15 -9.00 0.13
N ARG A 71 5.09 -7.84 -0.53
CA ARG A 71 5.72 -7.61 -1.81
C ARG A 71 6.66 -6.42 -1.73
N GLU A 72 7.92 -6.64 -2.05
CA GLU A 72 8.94 -5.61 -2.21
C GLU A 72 9.04 -5.16 -3.67
N GLU A 73 8.65 -6.05 -4.57
CA GLU A 73 8.53 -5.86 -6.01
C GLU A 73 7.31 -6.60 -6.54
N PHE A 74 6.76 -6.15 -7.63
CA PHE A 74 5.69 -6.85 -8.33
C PHE A 74 5.55 -6.39 -9.77
N THR A 75 4.86 -7.22 -10.55
CA THR A 75 4.38 -6.89 -11.89
C THR A 75 2.90 -6.52 -11.83
N MET A 76 2.50 -5.52 -12.61
CA MET A 76 1.12 -5.11 -12.78
C MET A 76 0.76 -4.92 -14.25
N ASP A 77 -0.46 -5.28 -14.61
CA ASP A 77 -1.09 -4.83 -15.85
C ASP A 77 -1.52 -3.37 -15.67
N VAL A 78 -1.27 -2.53 -16.64
CA VAL A 78 -1.50 -1.08 -16.56
C VAL A 78 -2.58 -0.67 -17.55
N ASP A 79 -3.56 0.09 -17.05
CA ASP A 79 -4.59 0.76 -17.83
C ASP A 79 -4.44 2.27 -17.58
N LEU A 80 -3.89 2.97 -18.55
CA LEU A 80 -3.64 4.41 -18.48
C LEU A 80 -4.90 5.20 -18.84
N LEU A 81 -5.12 6.30 -18.14
CA LEU A 81 -6.15 7.27 -18.48
C LEU A 81 -5.75 8.04 -19.75
N GLU A 82 -6.72 8.50 -20.50
CA GLU A 82 -6.46 9.37 -21.68
C GLU A 82 -5.86 10.72 -21.26
N ARG A 83 -6.27 11.24 -20.09
CA ARG A 83 -5.83 12.54 -19.57
C ARG A 83 -5.46 12.48 -18.10
N ILE A 84 -4.49 13.31 -17.73
CA ILE A 84 -4.04 13.46 -16.34
C ILE A 84 -5.14 14.10 -15.50
N VAL A 85 -5.51 13.47 -14.40
CA VAL A 85 -6.55 14.01 -13.50
C VAL A 85 -6.05 15.26 -12.77
N GLY A 86 -6.80 16.37 -12.95
CA GLY A 86 -6.52 17.65 -12.30
C GLY A 86 -5.37 18.44 -12.93
N ASP A 87 -5.12 18.23 -14.21
CA ASP A 87 -4.26 19.06 -15.04
C ASP A 87 -5.04 19.55 -16.26
N ASP A 88 -4.77 20.77 -16.74
CA ASP A 88 -5.58 21.47 -17.76
C ASP A 88 -5.36 20.95 -19.20
N GLY A 89 -5.11 19.65 -19.39
CA GLY A 89 -5.13 19.02 -20.70
C GLY A 89 -3.92 18.22 -21.12
N GLY A 90 -3.09 17.81 -20.17
CA GLY A 90 -1.99 16.87 -20.45
C GLY A 90 -2.51 15.48 -20.81
N GLU A 91 -2.13 14.96 -21.98
CA GLU A 91 -2.28 13.54 -22.29
C GLU A 91 -1.39 12.71 -21.37
N VAL A 92 -1.83 11.50 -21.05
CA VAL A 92 -1.00 10.57 -20.27
C VAL A 92 -0.03 9.87 -21.21
N GLU A 93 1.25 10.17 -21.07
CA GLU A 93 2.32 9.46 -21.78
C GLU A 93 2.50 8.04 -21.20
N GLU A 94 3.03 7.12 -21.99
CA GLU A 94 3.40 5.78 -21.54
C GLU A 94 4.40 5.82 -20.36
N ILE A 95 4.33 4.81 -19.51
CA ILE A 95 5.26 4.67 -18.39
C ILE A 95 6.61 4.23 -18.91
N SER A 96 7.67 4.87 -18.42
CA SER A 96 9.04 4.59 -18.82
C SER A 96 9.84 3.86 -17.74
N THR A 97 10.75 2.99 -18.17
CA THR A 97 11.71 2.34 -17.27
C THR A 97 12.56 3.38 -16.54
N GLY A 98 12.75 3.22 -15.23
CA GLY A 98 13.45 4.15 -14.36
C GLY A 98 12.54 5.23 -13.75
N GLU A 99 11.30 5.35 -14.21
CA GLU A 99 10.36 6.35 -13.71
C GLU A 99 9.93 6.06 -12.27
N PRO A 100 9.91 7.07 -11.37
CA PRO A 100 9.30 6.92 -10.05
C PRO A 100 7.79 7.12 -10.12
N LEU A 101 7.03 6.16 -9.60
CA LEU A 101 5.58 6.21 -9.49
C LEU A 101 5.15 6.19 -8.03
N MET A 102 4.14 6.96 -7.67
CA MET A 102 3.45 6.79 -6.40
C MET A 102 2.27 5.84 -6.59
N LEU A 103 2.30 4.74 -5.87
CA LEU A 103 1.35 3.64 -5.98
C LEU A 103 0.50 3.55 -4.72
N THR A 104 -0.82 3.50 -4.88
CA THR A 104 -1.75 3.27 -3.77
C THR A 104 -2.43 1.93 -3.96
N ILE A 105 -2.25 1.03 -2.99
CA ILE A 105 -2.77 -0.36 -3.01
C ILE A 105 -3.55 -0.55 -1.72
N GLY A 106 -4.89 -0.64 -1.83
CA GLY A 106 -5.76 -0.59 -0.65
C GLY A 106 -5.55 0.70 0.14
N THR A 107 -5.11 0.59 1.38
CA THR A 107 -4.80 1.74 2.26
C THR A 107 -3.31 2.12 2.28
N ALA A 108 -2.46 1.32 1.63
CA ALA A 108 -1.02 1.56 1.58
C ALA A 108 -0.64 2.48 0.41
N THR A 109 0.18 3.49 0.69
CA THR A 109 0.80 4.33 -0.34
C THR A 109 2.32 4.21 -0.26
N THR A 110 2.95 3.92 -1.39
CA THR A 110 4.40 3.77 -1.51
C THR A 110 4.90 4.39 -2.82
N VAL A 111 6.19 4.63 -2.91
CA VAL A 111 6.85 4.99 -4.16
C VAL A 111 7.55 3.75 -4.69
N GLY A 112 7.31 3.44 -5.96
CA GLY A 112 8.01 2.40 -6.70
C GLY A 112 8.85 3.00 -7.81
N SER A 113 9.98 2.37 -8.12
CA SER A 113 10.76 2.64 -9.31
C SER A 113 10.45 1.61 -10.37
N VAL A 114 10.11 2.03 -11.56
CA VAL A 114 9.82 1.14 -12.69
C VAL A 114 11.10 0.44 -13.13
N THR A 115 11.14 -0.87 -13.03
CA THR A 115 12.29 -1.68 -13.48
C THR A 115 12.14 -2.15 -14.91
N SER A 116 10.88 -2.34 -15.36
CA SER A 116 10.54 -2.68 -16.74
C SER A 116 9.15 -2.15 -17.08
N ALA A 117 8.96 -1.62 -18.29
CA ALA A 117 7.66 -1.23 -18.81
C ALA A 117 7.58 -1.66 -20.27
N ARG A 118 6.63 -2.57 -20.60
CA ARG A 118 6.43 -3.10 -21.97
C ARG A 118 5.01 -3.60 -22.13
N ASP A 119 4.42 -3.33 -23.30
CA ASP A 119 3.16 -3.93 -23.73
C ASP A 119 1.99 -3.83 -22.73
N GLY A 120 1.88 -2.70 -22.03
CA GLY A 120 0.87 -2.50 -20.99
C GLY A 120 1.17 -3.21 -19.65
N GLU A 121 2.36 -3.76 -19.51
CA GLU A 121 2.86 -4.41 -18.30
C GLU A 121 3.98 -3.58 -17.68
N CYS A 122 3.97 -3.47 -16.35
CA CYS A 122 4.95 -2.71 -15.62
C CYS A 122 5.46 -3.49 -14.40
N GLU A 123 6.79 -3.64 -14.31
CA GLU A 123 7.46 -4.16 -13.12
C GLU A 123 7.96 -3.00 -12.27
N VAL A 124 7.75 -3.07 -10.98
CA VAL A 124 8.14 -2.03 -10.04
C VAL A 124 8.82 -2.60 -8.80
N ALA A 125 9.93 -1.97 -8.40
CA ALA A 125 10.57 -2.18 -7.12
C ALA A 125 10.12 -1.10 -6.13
N LEU A 126 9.63 -1.50 -4.97
CA LEU A 126 9.00 -0.60 -4.00
C LEU A 126 10.00 -0.05 -3.00
N LYS A 127 9.91 1.23 -2.68
CA LYS A 127 10.68 1.85 -1.59
C LYS A 127 10.24 1.31 -0.21
N ARG A 128 8.95 1.00 -0.06
CA ARG A 128 8.37 0.37 1.13
C ARG A 128 7.50 -0.78 0.67
N PRO A 129 7.69 -1.98 1.21
CA PRO A 129 6.88 -3.13 0.87
C PRO A 129 5.41 -2.92 1.19
N VAL A 130 4.55 -3.63 0.49
CA VAL A 130 3.11 -3.64 0.71
C VAL A 130 2.60 -5.07 0.90
N CYS A 131 1.50 -5.20 1.61
CA CYS A 131 0.78 -6.46 1.74
C CYS A 131 -0.37 -6.46 0.74
N ALA A 132 -0.27 -7.27 -0.31
CA ALA A 132 -1.26 -7.28 -1.39
C ALA A 132 -1.40 -8.64 -2.06
N ALA A 133 -2.65 -9.03 -2.33
CA ALA A 133 -2.99 -10.22 -3.09
C ALA A 133 -2.91 -9.98 -4.61
N ALA A 134 -2.75 -11.03 -5.38
CA ALA A 134 -2.95 -11.00 -6.83
C ALA A 134 -4.35 -10.46 -7.16
N GLY A 135 -4.47 -9.68 -8.23
CA GLY A 135 -5.72 -9.02 -8.63
C GLY A 135 -6.00 -7.71 -7.88
N ALA A 136 -5.19 -7.33 -6.88
CA ALA A 136 -5.36 -6.06 -6.19
C ALA A 136 -5.27 -4.88 -7.17
N LYS A 137 -6.17 -3.91 -7.02
CA LYS A 137 -6.15 -2.68 -7.82
C LYS A 137 -5.18 -1.67 -7.24
N ILE A 138 -4.49 -0.98 -8.12
CA ILE A 138 -3.40 -0.06 -7.80
C ILE A 138 -3.70 1.28 -8.48
N ALA A 139 -3.86 2.35 -7.71
CA ALA A 139 -3.89 3.68 -8.30
C ALA A 139 -2.45 4.11 -8.62
N ILE A 140 -2.21 4.50 -9.87
CA ILE A 140 -0.90 4.88 -10.38
C ILE A 140 -0.85 6.40 -10.52
N ASN A 141 0.08 7.02 -9.79
CA ASN A 141 0.28 8.46 -9.87
C ASN A 141 1.70 8.78 -10.34
N ARG A 142 1.78 9.72 -11.28
CA ARG A 142 3.02 10.30 -11.81
C ARG A 142 3.27 11.66 -11.21
N ARG A 143 4.52 12.04 -11.05
CA ARG A 143 4.89 13.37 -10.61
C ARG A 143 4.83 14.36 -11.79
N VAL A 144 3.90 15.31 -11.72
CA VAL A 144 3.75 16.40 -12.67
C VAL A 144 4.09 17.71 -11.93
N GLY A 145 5.22 18.31 -12.26
CA GLY A 145 5.76 19.42 -11.49
C GLY A 145 6.03 19.05 -10.04
N ALA A 146 5.38 19.76 -9.10
CA ALA A 146 5.51 19.51 -7.67
C ALA A 146 4.44 18.55 -7.10
N ARG A 147 3.52 18.04 -7.91
CA ARG A 147 2.36 17.26 -7.45
C ARG A 147 2.32 15.86 -8.04
N TRP A 148 1.78 14.92 -7.27
CA TRP A 148 1.41 13.61 -7.76
C TRP A 148 0.03 13.68 -8.41
N ARG A 149 -0.11 13.16 -9.62
CA ARG A 149 -1.35 13.15 -10.41
C ARG A 149 -1.69 11.73 -10.82
N LEU A 150 -2.95 11.37 -10.71
CA LEU A 150 -3.44 10.08 -11.15
C LEU A 150 -3.34 9.99 -12.68
N ILE A 151 -2.67 8.95 -13.15
CA ILE A 151 -2.46 8.67 -14.58
C ILE A 151 -3.06 7.34 -15.03
N GLY A 152 -3.43 6.44 -14.10
CA GLY A 152 -3.95 5.13 -14.49
C GLY A 152 -4.24 4.24 -13.30
N VAL A 153 -4.68 3.03 -13.62
CA VAL A 153 -4.97 1.95 -12.69
C VAL A 153 -4.14 0.73 -13.07
N GLY A 154 -3.46 0.15 -12.08
CA GLY A 154 -2.79 -1.13 -12.21
C GLY A 154 -3.63 -2.28 -11.68
N THR A 155 -3.38 -3.50 -12.17
CA THR A 155 -3.86 -4.74 -11.58
C THR A 155 -2.67 -5.62 -11.26
N LEU A 156 -2.48 -5.95 -9.97
CA LEU A 156 -1.35 -6.73 -9.52
C LEU A 156 -1.41 -8.15 -10.06
N ARG A 157 -0.33 -8.60 -10.72
CA ARG A 157 -0.18 -10.00 -11.16
C ARG A 157 0.23 -10.92 -10.01
N GLY A 158 -0.09 -12.19 -10.15
CA GLY A 158 0.24 -13.26 -9.19
C GLY A 158 1.71 -13.63 -9.15
#